data_f24c3286a244b6dad2c5a7e957fd90c7
#
_entry.id   f24c3286a244b6dad2c5a7e957fd90c7
#
_cell.length_a   1.000
_cell.length_b   1.000
_cell.length_c   1.000
_cell.angle_alpha   90.00
_cell.angle_beta   90.00
_cell.angle_gamma   90.00
#
_symmetry.space_group_name_H-M   'P 1'
#
loop_
_entity.id
_entity.type
_entity.pdbx_description
1 polymer ?
#
loop_
_entity_poly.entity_id
_entity_poly.type
_entity_poly.pdbx_seq_one_letter_code
_entity_poly.pdbx_strand_id
1 'polypeptide(L)'
;MITAGLDIGSVATKAVILRDGEVAGRALVRTGADPAPAARRALDGAAAQAGITPGEAGRVVATGYGRRTVDFADEVITEITADARGACRTGCPWGAPRLIVDLGGQDTKVILLDEDGLVRDFAMNDKCAAGTGRFLEVMAGVLDVPIEEFGEASARSRSPAPINSTCTVFAETEVISLIAGGARKEDIIAGLHAAIASRIAQMAGPMGGYDVFFNGGGALNGGVCRALERTLRRRVHVPPMPQFVVAVGAAWTGAAA
;
A
#
# COMPACT_ATOMS: atom_id res chain seq x y z
N MET A 1 23.62 3.23 14.41
CA MET A 1 22.34 3.37 15.18
C MET A 1 21.35 2.32 14.68
N ILE A 2 20.62 1.66 15.61
CA ILE A 2 19.59 0.66 15.25
C ILE A 2 18.24 1.23 15.66
N THR A 3 17.29 1.28 14.72
CA THR A 3 15.91 1.75 14.95
C THR A 3 14.91 0.78 14.36
N ALA A 4 13.70 0.72 14.91
CA ALA A 4 12.61 -0.10 14.44
C ALA A 4 11.41 0.75 14.03
N GLY A 5 10.77 0.39 12.93
CA GLY A 5 9.51 0.98 12.48
C GLY A 5 8.44 -0.08 12.35
N LEU A 6 7.27 0.20 12.91
CA LEU A 6 6.10 -0.66 12.86
C LEU A 6 4.98 0.04 12.10
N ASP A 7 4.55 -0.54 10.99
CA ASP A 7 3.29 -0.20 10.32
C ASP A 7 2.24 -1.25 10.70
N ILE A 8 1.37 -0.88 11.64
CA ILE A 8 0.34 -1.76 12.19
C ILE A 8 -0.96 -1.52 11.42
N GLY A 9 -1.02 -2.06 10.18
CA GLY A 9 -2.18 -1.92 9.31
C GLY A 9 -3.35 -2.82 9.71
N SER A 10 -4.52 -2.57 9.16
CA SER A 10 -5.76 -3.32 9.45
C SER A 10 -5.73 -4.78 8.96
N VAL A 11 -5.02 -5.07 7.85
CA VAL A 11 -4.91 -6.41 7.26
C VAL A 11 -3.58 -7.07 7.58
N ALA A 12 -2.49 -6.32 7.47
CA ALA A 12 -1.13 -6.81 7.70
C ALA A 12 -0.32 -5.80 8.51
N THR A 13 0.46 -6.31 9.43
CA THR A 13 1.45 -5.56 10.23
C THR A 13 2.84 -5.83 9.67
N LYS A 14 3.61 -4.76 9.45
CA LYS A 14 4.98 -4.82 8.94
C LYS A 14 5.91 -4.19 9.95
N ALA A 15 7.08 -4.78 10.08
CA ALA A 15 8.19 -4.25 10.88
C ALA A 15 9.44 -4.14 10.01
N VAL A 16 10.21 -3.09 10.24
CA VAL A 16 11.52 -2.88 9.62
C VAL A 16 12.52 -2.52 10.71
N ILE A 17 13.67 -3.15 10.67
CA ILE A 17 14.87 -2.74 11.43
C ILE A 17 15.80 -2.01 10.48
N LEU A 18 16.15 -0.79 10.83
CA LEU A 18 17.24 -0.05 10.19
C LEU A 18 18.50 -0.17 11.04
N ARG A 19 19.63 -0.41 10.40
CA ARG A 19 20.98 -0.32 10.97
C ARG A 19 21.77 0.67 10.14
N ASP A 20 22.18 1.76 10.77
CA ASP A 20 22.92 2.84 10.10
C ASP A 20 22.22 3.39 8.84
N GLY A 21 20.89 3.45 8.90
CA GLY A 21 20.03 3.93 7.83
C GLY A 21 19.68 2.90 6.76
N GLU A 22 20.22 1.69 6.78
CA GLU A 22 19.93 0.63 5.81
C GLU A 22 19.02 -0.45 6.41
N VAL A 23 18.17 -1.07 5.58
CA VAL A 23 17.27 -2.14 6.01
C VAL A 23 18.07 -3.40 6.35
N ALA A 24 18.19 -3.70 7.65
CA ALA A 24 18.87 -4.88 8.16
C ALA A 24 17.94 -6.08 8.34
N GLY A 25 16.64 -5.82 8.61
CA GLY A 25 15.65 -6.87 8.77
C GLY A 25 14.23 -6.35 8.55
N ARG A 26 13.33 -7.23 8.14
CA ARG A 26 11.92 -6.92 7.92
C ARG A 26 11.04 -8.14 8.15
N ALA A 27 9.82 -7.91 8.58
CA ALA A 27 8.81 -8.96 8.68
C ALA A 27 7.42 -8.42 8.37
N LEU A 28 6.57 -9.27 7.81
CA LEU A 28 5.17 -9.02 7.54
C LEU A 28 4.36 -10.17 8.12
N VAL A 29 3.34 -9.83 8.92
CA VAL A 29 2.41 -10.80 9.50
C VAL A 29 0.98 -10.33 9.30
N ARG A 30 0.01 -11.25 9.29
CA ARG A 30 -1.42 -10.87 9.32
C ARG A 30 -1.73 -10.22 10.67
N THR A 31 -2.44 -9.10 10.64
CA THR A 31 -2.80 -8.35 11.85
C THR A 31 -3.80 -9.14 12.70
N GLY A 32 -4.85 -9.70 12.06
CA GLY A 32 -5.92 -10.39 12.79
C GLY A 32 -6.81 -9.43 13.57
N ALA A 33 -7.54 -9.98 14.56
CA ALA A 33 -8.49 -9.21 15.35
C ALA A 33 -7.80 -8.35 16.44
N ASP A 34 -6.63 -8.77 16.91
CA ASP A 34 -5.84 -8.06 17.91
C ASP A 34 -4.50 -7.60 17.31
N PRO A 35 -4.30 -6.30 17.12
CA PRO A 35 -3.09 -5.76 16.50
C PRO A 35 -1.84 -5.88 17.39
N ALA A 36 -1.95 -5.85 18.71
CA ALA A 36 -0.79 -5.81 19.60
C ALA A 36 0.09 -7.08 19.52
N PRO A 37 -0.45 -8.30 19.57
CA PRO A 37 0.33 -9.52 19.34
C PRO A 37 0.94 -9.59 17.93
N ALA A 38 0.25 -9.05 16.91
CA ALA A 38 0.78 -9.02 15.55
C ALA A 38 1.98 -8.09 15.46
N ALA A 39 1.92 -6.91 16.11
CA ALA A 39 3.02 -5.97 16.16
C ALA A 39 4.26 -6.59 16.83
N ARG A 40 4.05 -7.32 17.92
CA ARG A 40 5.15 -8.04 18.61
C ARG A 40 5.78 -9.07 17.68
N ARG A 41 4.98 -9.97 17.09
CA ARG A 41 5.49 -10.98 16.14
C ARG A 41 6.23 -10.36 14.95
N ALA A 42 5.74 -9.25 14.41
CA ALA A 42 6.40 -8.56 13.32
C ALA A 42 7.76 -8.00 13.74
N LEU A 43 7.83 -7.36 14.93
CA LEU A 43 9.07 -6.84 15.48
C LEU A 43 10.09 -7.96 15.74
N ASP A 44 9.66 -9.05 16.40
CA ASP A 44 10.49 -10.22 16.68
C ASP A 44 11.06 -10.82 15.38
N GLY A 45 10.21 -10.97 14.34
CA GLY A 45 10.64 -11.48 13.04
C GLY A 45 11.63 -10.59 12.32
N ALA A 46 11.43 -9.27 12.35
CA ALA A 46 12.35 -8.32 11.75
C ALA A 46 13.69 -8.26 12.51
N ALA A 47 13.66 -8.29 13.85
CA ALA A 47 14.84 -8.34 14.70
C ALA A 47 15.65 -9.62 14.48
N ALA A 48 15.00 -10.79 14.42
CA ALA A 48 15.64 -12.06 14.13
C ALA A 48 16.34 -12.05 12.76
N GLN A 49 15.69 -11.49 11.72
CA GLN A 49 16.30 -11.34 10.39
C GLN A 49 17.52 -10.40 10.43
N ALA A 50 17.46 -9.36 11.26
CA ALA A 50 18.60 -8.44 11.45
C ALA A 50 19.71 -9.00 12.33
N GLY A 51 19.54 -10.20 12.93
CA GLY A 51 20.49 -10.81 13.85
C GLY A 51 20.61 -10.07 15.18
N ILE A 52 19.51 -9.50 15.67
CA ILE A 52 19.43 -8.80 16.97
C ILE A 52 18.20 -9.28 17.78
N THR A 53 18.17 -8.93 19.05
CA THR A 53 16.95 -9.00 19.85
C THR A 53 16.14 -7.70 19.69
N PRO A 54 14.80 -7.71 19.89
CA PRO A 54 13.99 -6.50 19.83
C PRO A 54 14.46 -5.39 20.78
N GLY A 55 15.00 -5.74 21.95
CA GLY A 55 15.51 -4.78 22.94
C GLY A 55 16.79 -4.07 22.55
N GLU A 56 17.49 -4.53 21.51
CA GLU A 56 18.68 -3.85 20.96
C GLU A 56 18.31 -2.75 19.94
N ALA A 57 17.04 -2.64 19.54
CA ALA A 57 16.56 -1.48 18.81
C ALA A 57 16.52 -0.28 19.78
N GLY A 58 17.36 0.72 19.53
CA GLY A 58 17.48 1.89 20.40
C GLY A 58 16.24 2.78 20.39
N ARG A 59 15.38 2.68 19.39
CA ARG A 59 14.11 3.38 19.30
C ARG A 59 13.13 2.62 18.41
N VAL A 60 11.88 2.50 18.89
CA VAL A 60 10.76 1.85 18.18
C VAL A 60 9.70 2.90 17.88
N VAL A 61 9.39 3.10 16.60
CA VAL A 61 8.36 4.06 16.15
C VAL A 61 7.19 3.30 15.53
N ALA A 62 5.98 3.54 16.03
CA ALA A 62 4.76 2.90 15.53
C ALA A 62 3.91 3.85 14.69
N THR A 63 3.31 3.28 13.64
CA THR A 63 2.34 3.94 12.77
C THR A 63 1.27 2.94 12.33
N GLY A 64 0.35 3.35 11.45
CA GLY A 64 -0.76 2.53 10.97
C GLY A 64 -2.01 2.65 11.83
N TYR A 65 -3.04 1.90 11.44
CA TYR A 65 -4.34 1.85 12.12
C TYR A 65 -4.20 1.46 13.60
N GLY A 66 -3.42 0.40 13.88
CA GLY A 66 -3.20 -0.13 15.24
C GLY A 66 -2.10 0.58 16.05
N ARG A 67 -1.53 1.69 15.60
CA ARG A 67 -0.37 2.33 16.24
C ARG A 67 -0.52 2.66 17.73
N ARG A 68 -1.75 2.82 18.21
CA ARG A 68 -2.05 3.14 19.61
C ARG A 68 -2.36 1.90 20.47
N THR A 69 -2.36 0.70 19.89
CA THR A 69 -2.64 -0.53 20.62
C THR A 69 -1.38 -1.16 21.23
N VAL A 70 -0.20 -0.60 20.93
CA VAL A 70 1.09 -1.09 21.44
C VAL A 70 1.64 -0.14 22.50
N ASP A 71 2.14 -0.71 23.58
CA ASP A 71 2.69 -0.01 24.74
C ASP A 71 4.24 0.05 24.74
N PHE A 72 4.86 -0.65 23.79
CA PHE A 72 6.32 -0.77 23.69
C PHE A 72 6.94 0.13 22.61
N ALA A 73 6.15 0.98 21.96
CA ALA A 73 6.67 1.97 21.02
C ALA A 73 7.07 3.24 21.76
N ASP A 74 8.28 3.74 21.48
CA ASP A 74 8.79 4.97 22.06
C ASP A 74 8.10 6.21 21.49
N GLU A 75 7.62 6.09 20.23
CA GLU A 75 6.96 7.18 19.53
C GLU A 75 5.84 6.64 18.61
N VAL A 76 4.80 7.46 18.45
CA VAL A 76 3.69 7.18 17.55
C VAL A 76 3.53 8.33 16.56
N ILE A 77 3.60 8.03 15.25
CA ILE A 77 3.41 9.01 14.19
C ILE A 77 2.21 8.66 13.31
N THR A 78 1.75 9.62 12.49
CA THR A 78 0.68 9.37 11.52
C THR A 78 1.19 8.55 10.36
N GLU A 79 0.33 7.75 9.77
CA GLU A 79 0.64 6.93 8.60
C GLU A 79 1.04 7.79 7.39
N ILE A 80 0.37 8.92 7.19
CA ILE A 80 0.70 9.92 6.16
C ILE A 80 2.13 10.43 6.32
N THR A 81 2.54 10.77 7.55
CA THR A 81 3.90 11.24 7.85
C THR A 81 4.94 10.14 7.61
N ALA A 82 4.63 8.93 8.06
CA ALA A 82 5.51 7.78 7.87
C ALA A 82 5.67 7.45 6.38
N ASP A 83 4.58 7.46 5.61
CA ASP A 83 4.61 7.17 4.17
C ASP A 83 5.43 8.21 3.40
N ALA A 84 5.23 9.50 3.67
CA ALA A 84 6.02 10.58 3.07
C ALA A 84 7.52 10.40 3.32
N ARG A 85 7.92 10.15 4.58
CA ARG A 85 9.32 9.91 4.97
C ARG A 85 9.89 8.65 4.30
N GLY A 86 9.12 7.57 4.27
CA GLY A 86 9.51 6.32 3.64
C GLY A 86 9.70 6.44 2.15
N ALA A 87 8.81 7.13 1.45
CA ALA A 87 8.90 7.38 0.02
C ALA A 87 10.12 8.26 -0.32
N CYS A 88 10.36 9.34 0.44
CA CYS A 88 11.53 10.18 0.27
C CYS A 88 12.84 9.41 0.52
N ARG A 89 12.88 8.54 1.54
CA ARG A 89 14.06 7.72 1.84
C ARG A 89 14.32 6.67 0.76
N THR A 90 13.27 6.06 0.24
CA THR A 90 13.36 5.06 -0.84
C THR A 90 13.71 5.71 -2.18
N GLY A 91 13.14 6.89 -2.46
CA GLY A 91 13.36 7.66 -3.67
C GLY A 91 12.71 7.08 -4.92
N CYS A 92 12.81 7.82 -6.02
CA CYS A 92 12.37 7.44 -7.35
C CYS A 92 13.54 7.52 -8.34
N PRO A 93 13.49 6.81 -9.50
CA PRO A 93 14.49 6.93 -10.55
C PRO A 93 14.65 8.36 -11.11
N TRP A 94 13.65 9.21 -10.92
CA TRP A 94 13.63 10.62 -11.37
C TRP A 94 13.81 11.65 -10.25
N GLY A 95 14.26 11.22 -9.04
CA GLY A 95 14.51 12.10 -7.91
C GLY A 95 13.49 11.95 -6.78
N ALA A 96 13.25 13.00 -6.02
CA ALA A 96 12.31 12.98 -4.90
C ALA A 96 10.85 12.75 -5.38
N PRO A 97 10.08 11.89 -4.72
CA PRO A 97 8.67 11.71 -5.04
C PRO A 97 7.88 12.99 -4.74
N ARG A 98 6.90 13.32 -5.60
CA ARG A 98 5.97 14.44 -5.39
C ARG A 98 4.55 13.96 -5.14
N LEU A 99 4.14 12.86 -5.75
CA LEU A 99 2.84 12.25 -5.58
C LEU A 99 3.02 10.79 -5.16
N ILE A 100 2.50 10.46 -3.98
CA ILE A 100 2.49 9.10 -3.46
C ILE A 100 1.07 8.56 -3.58
N VAL A 101 0.94 7.32 -4.00
CA VAL A 101 -0.29 6.53 -3.93
C VAL A 101 0.02 5.30 -3.10
N ASP A 102 -0.59 5.19 -1.92
CA ASP A 102 -0.55 3.98 -1.09
C ASP A 102 -1.88 3.24 -1.24
N LEU A 103 -1.83 2.07 -1.87
CA LEU A 103 -2.98 1.18 -2.00
C LEU A 103 -2.88 0.09 -0.94
N GLY A 104 -3.49 0.36 0.21
CA GLY A 104 -3.57 -0.53 1.34
C GLY A 104 -4.64 -1.62 1.19
N GLY A 105 -4.74 -2.49 2.22
CA GLY A 105 -5.75 -3.56 2.24
C GLY A 105 -7.17 -3.02 2.39
N GLN A 106 -7.40 -2.05 3.27
CA GLN A 106 -8.73 -1.49 3.55
C GLN A 106 -8.82 0.02 3.34
N ASP A 107 -7.74 0.67 2.99
CA ASP A 107 -7.69 2.10 2.71
C ASP A 107 -6.82 2.38 1.49
N THR A 108 -6.94 3.60 0.99
CA THR A 108 -6.11 4.13 -0.09
C THR A 108 -5.80 5.57 0.19
N LYS A 109 -4.55 5.95 0.05
CA LYS A 109 -4.09 7.30 0.28
C LYS A 109 -3.45 7.86 -0.99
N VAL A 110 -3.68 9.14 -1.23
CA VAL A 110 -2.99 9.94 -2.24
C VAL A 110 -2.38 11.11 -1.51
N ILE A 111 -1.05 11.25 -1.54
CA ILE A 111 -0.31 12.23 -0.74
C ILE A 111 0.52 13.08 -1.68
N LEU A 112 0.36 14.40 -1.62
CA LEU A 112 1.16 15.37 -2.33
C LEU A 112 2.25 15.91 -1.40
N LEU A 113 3.50 15.83 -1.86
CA LEU A 113 4.65 16.41 -1.17
C LEU A 113 5.06 17.75 -1.82
N ASP A 114 5.61 18.64 -1.01
CA ASP A 114 6.33 19.82 -1.48
C ASP A 114 7.77 19.49 -1.93
N GLU A 115 8.56 20.49 -2.24
CA GLU A 115 9.94 20.34 -2.73
C GLU A 115 10.90 19.85 -1.63
N ASP A 116 10.55 20.07 -0.38
CA ASP A 116 11.31 19.64 0.79
C ASP A 116 10.90 18.23 1.28
N GLY A 117 9.95 17.59 0.59
CA GLY A 117 9.42 16.25 0.94
C GLY A 117 8.42 16.27 2.09
N LEU A 118 7.91 17.44 2.46
CA LEU A 118 6.87 17.58 3.48
C LEU A 118 5.47 17.40 2.86
N VAL A 119 4.55 16.87 3.65
CA VAL A 119 3.16 16.68 3.21
C VAL A 119 2.50 18.04 3.01
N ARG A 120 2.11 18.34 1.76
CA ARG A 120 1.39 19.55 1.38
C ARG A 120 -0.13 19.34 1.42
N ASP A 121 -0.58 18.19 0.93
CA ASP A 121 -1.99 17.84 0.86
C ASP A 121 -2.15 16.31 0.79
N PHE A 122 -3.32 15.79 1.14
CA PHE A 122 -3.63 14.38 0.98
C PHE A 122 -5.13 14.12 0.87
N ALA A 123 -5.48 13.03 0.20
CA ALA A 123 -6.82 12.46 0.18
C ALA A 123 -6.75 11.00 0.64
N MET A 124 -7.73 10.56 1.41
CA MET A 124 -7.81 9.20 1.94
C MET A 124 -9.21 8.61 1.74
N ASN A 125 -9.25 7.36 1.31
CA ASN A 125 -10.44 6.52 1.31
C ASN A 125 -10.25 5.41 2.36
N ASP A 126 -10.84 5.59 3.53
CA ASP A 126 -10.81 4.64 4.67
C ASP A 126 -12.21 4.15 5.07
N LYS A 127 -13.25 4.51 4.32
CA LYS A 127 -14.65 4.19 4.61
C LYS A 127 -15.28 3.22 3.59
N CYS A 128 -14.67 3.05 2.42
CA CYS A 128 -15.25 2.27 1.35
C CYS A 128 -14.24 1.28 0.79
N ALA A 129 -14.59 0.00 0.73
CA ALA A 129 -13.73 -1.05 0.19
C ALA A 129 -13.42 -0.85 -1.31
N ALA A 130 -14.31 -0.19 -2.05
CA ALA A 130 -14.07 0.14 -3.45
C ALA A 130 -12.83 1.02 -3.61
N GLY A 131 -11.91 0.59 -4.45
CA GLY A 131 -10.61 1.27 -4.64
C GLY A 131 -9.56 0.91 -3.60
N THR A 132 -9.71 -0.19 -2.86
CA THR A 132 -8.72 -0.73 -1.92
C THR A 132 -8.33 -2.16 -2.29
N GLY A 133 -7.31 -2.72 -1.63
CA GLY A 133 -6.94 -4.13 -1.82
C GLY A 133 -8.08 -5.10 -1.54
N ARG A 134 -8.96 -4.77 -0.58
CA ARG A 134 -10.14 -5.59 -0.25
C ARG A 134 -11.09 -5.76 -1.42
N PHE A 135 -11.24 -4.76 -2.26
CA PHE A 135 -12.05 -4.86 -3.48
C PHE A 135 -11.50 -5.96 -4.41
N LEU A 136 -10.19 -5.97 -4.64
CA LEU A 136 -9.56 -7.02 -5.46
C LEU A 136 -9.65 -8.40 -4.83
N GLU A 137 -9.50 -8.53 -3.50
CA GLU A 137 -9.64 -9.80 -2.80
C GLU A 137 -11.05 -10.40 -2.96
N VAL A 138 -12.10 -9.58 -2.81
CA VAL A 138 -13.49 -10.03 -3.01
C VAL A 138 -13.68 -10.50 -4.44
N MET A 139 -13.21 -9.72 -5.42
CA MET A 139 -13.36 -10.06 -6.84
C MET A 139 -12.53 -11.29 -7.25
N ALA A 140 -11.40 -11.53 -6.59
CA ALA A 140 -10.61 -12.75 -6.78
C ALA A 140 -11.41 -13.99 -6.41
N GLY A 141 -12.14 -13.93 -5.28
CA GLY A 141 -13.06 -15.01 -4.88
C GLY A 141 -14.21 -15.22 -5.88
N VAL A 142 -14.82 -14.13 -6.37
CA VAL A 142 -15.93 -14.20 -7.33
C VAL A 142 -15.49 -14.80 -8.68
N LEU A 143 -14.29 -14.44 -9.13
CA LEU A 143 -13.73 -14.88 -10.41
C LEU A 143 -13.09 -16.27 -10.33
N ASP A 144 -12.88 -16.79 -9.11
CA ASP A 144 -12.10 -18.01 -8.89
C ASP A 144 -10.74 -17.92 -9.60
N VAL A 145 -10.00 -16.84 -9.31
CA VAL A 145 -8.65 -16.56 -9.80
C VAL A 145 -7.82 -16.03 -8.64
N PRO A 146 -6.64 -16.61 -8.35
CA PRO A 146 -5.75 -16.08 -7.33
C PRO A 146 -5.41 -14.60 -7.57
N ILE A 147 -5.41 -13.79 -6.52
CA ILE A 147 -5.15 -12.35 -6.63
C ILE A 147 -3.75 -12.05 -7.20
N GLU A 148 -2.81 -12.93 -6.94
CA GLU A 148 -1.42 -12.85 -7.43
C GLU A 148 -1.35 -12.97 -8.96
N GLU A 149 -2.33 -13.66 -9.58
CA GLU A 149 -2.42 -13.84 -11.03
C GLU A 149 -3.12 -12.68 -11.74
N PHE A 150 -3.79 -11.78 -11.01
CA PHE A 150 -4.57 -10.68 -11.60
C PHE A 150 -3.74 -9.79 -12.52
N GLY A 151 -2.49 -9.49 -12.12
CA GLY A 151 -1.59 -8.68 -12.91
C GLY A 151 -1.35 -9.25 -14.30
N GLU A 152 -1.01 -10.55 -14.38
CA GLU A 152 -0.75 -11.24 -15.63
C GLU A 152 -2.04 -11.51 -16.42
N ALA A 153 -3.13 -11.90 -15.74
CA ALA A 153 -4.42 -12.10 -16.36
C ALA A 153 -4.88 -10.85 -17.11
N SER A 154 -4.85 -9.69 -16.45
CA SER A 154 -5.24 -8.42 -17.07
C SER A 154 -4.36 -8.01 -18.25
N ALA A 155 -3.10 -8.44 -18.29
CA ALA A 155 -2.22 -8.20 -19.44
C ALA A 155 -2.66 -8.95 -20.72
N ARG A 156 -3.43 -10.01 -20.57
CA ARG A 156 -4.01 -10.79 -21.68
C ARG A 156 -5.40 -10.28 -22.12
N SER A 157 -5.88 -9.20 -21.49
CA SER A 157 -7.16 -8.57 -21.88
C SER A 157 -7.10 -8.05 -23.31
N ARG A 158 -8.19 -8.26 -24.03
CA ARG A 158 -8.39 -7.71 -25.40
C ARG A 158 -9.26 -6.47 -25.39
N SER A 159 -10.22 -6.41 -24.44
CA SER A 159 -11.14 -5.29 -24.28
C SER A 159 -11.62 -5.27 -22.83
N PRO A 160 -11.07 -4.38 -21.99
CA PRO A 160 -11.47 -4.30 -20.59
C PRO A 160 -12.98 -4.15 -20.46
N ALA A 161 -13.62 -5.03 -19.68
CA ALA A 161 -15.04 -4.94 -19.43
C ALA A 161 -15.37 -3.66 -18.64
N PRO A 162 -16.42 -2.92 -19.00
CA PRO A 162 -16.84 -1.77 -18.23
C PRO A 162 -17.35 -2.23 -16.84
N ILE A 163 -16.77 -1.68 -15.78
CA ILE A 163 -17.23 -1.85 -14.40
C ILE A 163 -17.75 -0.49 -13.94
N ASN A 164 -19.07 -0.37 -13.86
CA ASN A 164 -19.75 0.91 -13.58
C ASN A 164 -20.04 1.10 -12.09
N SER A 165 -20.16 -0.01 -11.35
CA SER A 165 -20.50 0.03 -9.93
C SER A 165 -19.32 0.52 -9.09
N THR A 166 -19.56 1.57 -8.31
CA THR A 166 -18.58 2.13 -7.38
C THR A 166 -18.55 1.39 -6.05
N CYS A 167 -19.65 0.71 -5.67
CA CYS A 167 -19.75 -0.07 -4.44
C CYS A 167 -19.33 -1.52 -4.71
N THR A 168 -18.50 -2.08 -3.82
CA THR A 168 -18.01 -3.47 -3.94
C THR A 168 -19.13 -4.49 -4.06
N VAL A 169 -20.24 -4.33 -3.31
CA VAL A 169 -21.39 -5.25 -3.34
C VAL A 169 -22.08 -5.23 -4.71
N PHE A 170 -22.30 -4.05 -5.28
CA PHE A 170 -22.90 -3.94 -6.61
C PHE A 170 -21.93 -4.37 -7.72
N ALA A 171 -20.65 -4.09 -7.57
CA ALA A 171 -19.63 -4.56 -8.51
C ALA A 171 -19.52 -6.09 -8.53
N GLU A 172 -19.70 -6.77 -7.40
CA GLU A 172 -19.78 -8.24 -7.35
C GLU A 172 -20.94 -8.76 -8.22
N THR A 173 -22.13 -8.18 -8.07
CA THR A 173 -23.30 -8.54 -8.89
C THR A 173 -23.06 -8.26 -10.39
N GLU A 174 -22.42 -7.13 -10.70
CA GLU A 174 -22.04 -6.77 -12.08
C GLU A 174 -21.05 -7.78 -12.69
N VAL A 175 -20.02 -8.16 -11.92
CA VAL A 175 -19.04 -9.18 -12.33
C VAL A 175 -19.70 -10.54 -12.57
N ILE A 176 -20.60 -10.99 -11.69
CA ILE A 176 -21.37 -12.23 -11.88
C ILE A 176 -22.17 -12.17 -13.18
N SER A 177 -22.81 -11.03 -13.47
CA SER A 177 -23.57 -10.83 -14.70
C SER A 177 -22.69 -10.87 -15.95
N LEU A 178 -21.49 -10.30 -15.90
CA LEU A 178 -20.50 -10.35 -16.97
C LEU A 178 -20.03 -11.78 -17.24
N ILE A 179 -19.78 -12.56 -16.18
CA ILE A 179 -19.42 -13.99 -16.28
C ILE A 179 -20.55 -14.76 -16.95
N ALA A 180 -21.79 -14.58 -16.50
CA ALA A 180 -22.97 -15.23 -17.09
C ALA A 180 -23.19 -14.84 -18.56
N GLY A 181 -22.81 -13.62 -18.94
CA GLY A 181 -22.82 -13.13 -20.32
C GLY A 181 -21.65 -13.62 -21.19
N GLY A 182 -20.76 -14.47 -20.66
CA GLY A 182 -19.63 -15.03 -21.40
C GLY A 182 -18.43 -14.10 -21.54
N ALA A 183 -18.34 -13.02 -20.75
CA ALA A 183 -17.16 -12.17 -20.74
C ALA A 183 -15.92 -12.94 -20.23
N ARG A 184 -14.77 -12.67 -20.84
CA ARG A 184 -13.52 -13.32 -20.44
C ARG A 184 -13.05 -12.79 -19.09
N LYS A 185 -12.54 -13.67 -18.22
CA LYS A 185 -12.00 -13.28 -16.90
C LYS A 185 -10.92 -12.21 -17.03
N GLU A 186 -10.05 -12.29 -18.03
CA GLU A 186 -8.99 -11.31 -18.28
C GLU A 186 -9.54 -9.91 -18.58
N ASP A 187 -10.65 -9.83 -19.31
CA ASP A 187 -11.28 -8.55 -19.65
C ASP A 187 -11.99 -7.95 -18.42
N ILE A 188 -12.61 -8.80 -17.59
CA ILE A 188 -13.22 -8.38 -16.31
C ILE A 188 -12.13 -7.88 -15.36
N ILE A 189 -11.03 -8.61 -15.18
CA ILE A 189 -9.93 -8.21 -14.30
C ILE A 189 -9.31 -6.89 -14.76
N ALA A 190 -9.14 -6.70 -16.06
CA ALA A 190 -8.65 -5.44 -16.61
C ALA A 190 -9.62 -4.27 -16.34
N GLY A 191 -10.93 -4.53 -16.39
CA GLY A 191 -11.98 -3.58 -16.01
C GLY A 191 -11.92 -3.20 -14.53
N LEU A 192 -11.71 -4.18 -13.64
CA LEU A 192 -11.55 -3.94 -12.20
C LEU A 192 -10.31 -3.07 -11.90
N HIS A 193 -9.19 -3.33 -12.57
CA HIS A 193 -8.00 -2.47 -12.44
C HIS A 193 -8.26 -1.04 -12.94
N ALA A 194 -8.99 -0.88 -14.04
CA ALA A 194 -9.36 0.44 -14.55
C ALA A 194 -10.30 1.18 -13.58
N ALA A 195 -11.23 0.49 -12.94
CA ALA A 195 -12.12 1.07 -11.92
C ALA A 195 -11.34 1.59 -10.71
N ILE A 196 -10.36 0.81 -10.20
CA ILE A 196 -9.47 1.26 -9.10
C ILE A 196 -8.66 2.47 -9.53
N ALA A 197 -8.03 2.43 -10.71
CA ALA A 197 -7.22 3.53 -11.21
C ALA A 197 -8.04 4.81 -11.40
N SER A 198 -9.29 4.70 -11.89
CA SER A 198 -10.21 5.83 -12.00
C SER A 198 -10.55 6.45 -10.65
N ARG A 199 -10.75 5.61 -9.63
CA ARG A 199 -11.04 6.10 -8.28
C ARG A 199 -9.84 6.81 -7.66
N ILE A 200 -8.64 6.25 -7.82
CA ILE A 200 -7.40 6.91 -7.37
C ILE A 200 -7.20 8.24 -8.11
N ALA A 201 -7.48 8.29 -9.41
CA ALA A 201 -7.40 9.52 -10.19
C ALA A 201 -8.40 10.59 -9.70
N GLN A 202 -9.61 10.20 -9.32
CA GLN A 202 -10.59 11.11 -8.71
C GLN A 202 -10.09 11.64 -7.35
N MET A 203 -9.49 10.79 -6.51
CA MET A 203 -8.89 11.21 -5.24
C MET A 203 -7.70 12.14 -5.46
N ALA A 204 -6.87 11.86 -6.45
CA ALA A 204 -5.74 12.71 -6.81
C ALA A 204 -6.20 14.11 -7.28
N GLY A 205 -7.29 14.19 -8.03
CA GLY A 205 -7.86 15.45 -8.48
C GLY A 205 -6.81 16.46 -8.97
N PRO A 206 -6.73 17.65 -8.39
CA PRO A 206 -5.72 18.65 -8.74
C PRO A 206 -4.27 18.25 -8.44
N MET A 207 -4.06 17.26 -7.53
CA MET A 207 -2.73 16.74 -7.19
C MET A 207 -2.13 15.86 -8.27
N GLY A 208 -2.93 15.35 -9.23
CA GLY A 208 -2.55 14.35 -10.23
C GLY A 208 -1.56 14.81 -11.32
N GLY A 209 -0.96 15.98 -11.17
CA GLY A 209 -0.02 16.57 -12.15
C GLY A 209 1.39 15.96 -12.15
N TYR A 210 1.73 15.07 -11.24
CA TYR A 210 3.08 14.53 -11.00
C TYR A 210 3.18 13.05 -11.35
N ASP A 211 4.41 12.58 -11.61
CA ASP A 211 4.72 11.15 -11.66
C ASP A 211 4.48 10.52 -10.29
N VAL A 212 4.06 9.26 -10.27
CA VAL A 212 3.53 8.58 -9.09
C VAL A 212 4.58 7.66 -8.47
N PHE A 213 4.79 7.79 -7.18
CA PHE A 213 5.39 6.76 -6.34
C PHE A 213 4.27 5.88 -5.80
N PHE A 214 4.24 4.59 -6.20
CA PHE A 214 3.15 3.67 -5.90
C PHE A 214 3.59 2.60 -4.91
N ASN A 215 3.03 2.59 -3.72
CA ASN A 215 3.34 1.67 -2.65
C ASN A 215 2.10 1.00 -2.04
N GLY A 216 2.28 0.30 -0.91
CA GLY A 216 1.26 -0.54 -0.32
C GLY A 216 1.16 -1.93 -0.94
N GLY A 217 0.26 -2.77 -0.42
CA GLY A 217 0.05 -4.14 -0.90
C GLY A 217 -0.47 -4.21 -2.32
N GLY A 218 -1.30 -3.24 -2.72
CA GLY A 218 -1.85 -3.17 -4.07
C GLY A 218 -0.83 -2.87 -5.16
N ALA A 219 0.33 -2.30 -4.79
CA ALA A 219 1.42 -2.04 -5.72
C ALA A 219 2.13 -3.31 -6.23
N LEU A 220 1.94 -4.45 -5.56
CA LEU A 220 2.39 -5.76 -6.05
C LEU A 220 1.64 -6.22 -7.29
N ASN A 221 0.45 -5.66 -7.55
CA ASN A 221 -0.35 -5.99 -8.72
C ASN A 221 0.05 -5.10 -9.91
N GLY A 222 0.90 -5.63 -10.81
CA GLY A 222 1.34 -4.91 -12.00
C GLY A 222 0.20 -4.47 -12.95
N GLY A 223 -0.98 -5.08 -12.85
CA GLY A 223 -2.17 -4.67 -13.60
C GLY A 223 -2.72 -3.34 -13.12
N VAL A 224 -2.74 -3.12 -11.80
CA VAL A 224 -3.12 -1.83 -11.20
C VAL A 224 -2.09 -0.75 -11.58
N CYS A 225 -0.80 -1.07 -11.53
CA CYS A 225 0.26 -0.15 -11.96
C CYS A 225 0.03 0.34 -13.39
N ARG A 226 -0.14 -0.58 -14.35
CA ARG A 226 -0.44 -0.23 -15.75
C ARG A 226 -1.74 0.54 -15.94
N ALA A 227 -2.77 0.24 -15.13
CA ALA A 227 -4.02 0.96 -15.17
C ALA A 227 -3.86 2.41 -14.67
N LEU A 228 -3.08 2.63 -13.61
CA LEU A 228 -2.73 3.96 -13.09
C LEU A 228 -1.96 4.78 -14.14
N GLU A 229 -0.94 4.19 -14.77
CA GLU A 229 -0.18 4.86 -15.83
C GLU A 229 -1.08 5.36 -16.97
N ARG A 230 -2.00 4.49 -17.44
CA ARG A 230 -2.94 4.85 -18.50
C ARG A 230 -3.93 5.93 -18.07
N THR A 231 -4.48 5.81 -16.85
CA THR A 231 -5.53 6.71 -16.37
C THR A 231 -4.98 8.09 -16.04
N LEU A 232 -3.84 8.16 -15.34
CA LEU A 232 -3.20 9.41 -14.94
C LEU A 232 -2.34 10.01 -16.04
N ARG A 233 -1.94 9.22 -17.04
CA ARG A 233 -0.96 9.59 -18.08
C ARG A 233 0.35 10.09 -17.48
N ARG A 234 0.83 9.40 -16.45
CA ARG A 234 2.04 9.67 -15.68
C ARG A 234 2.84 8.39 -15.51
N ARG A 235 4.14 8.52 -15.29
CA ARG A 235 4.99 7.39 -14.93
C ARG A 235 4.61 6.93 -13.53
N VAL A 236 4.62 5.62 -13.31
CA VAL A 236 4.39 5.02 -12.00
C VAL A 236 5.63 4.22 -11.61
N HIS A 237 6.22 4.57 -10.47
CA HIS A 237 7.33 3.85 -9.88
C HIS A 237 6.84 3.01 -8.72
N VAL A 238 7.09 1.72 -8.77
CA VAL A 238 6.89 0.79 -7.66
C VAL A 238 8.26 0.48 -7.07
N PRO A 239 8.51 0.82 -5.79
CA PRO A 239 9.79 0.52 -5.16
C PRO A 239 9.96 -1.00 -4.94
N PRO A 240 11.20 -1.49 -4.73
CA PRO A 240 11.45 -2.93 -4.57
C PRO A 240 10.69 -3.59 -3.41
N MET A 241 10.34 -2.81 -2.39
CA MET A 241 9.64 -3.30 -1.19
C MET A 241 8.39 -2.44 -0.90
N PRO A 242 7.38 -2.41 -1.81
CA PRO A 242 6.29 -1.44 -1.72
C PRO A 242 5.45 -1.57 -0.45
N GLN A 243 5.36 -2.75 0.13
CA GLN A 243 4.60 -2.98 1.37
C GLN A 243 5.30 -2.46 2.63
N PHE A 244 6.61 -2.16 2.57
CA PHE A 244 7.41 -1.79 3.73
C PHE A 244 7.74 -0.29 3.79
N VAL A 245 7.36 0.49 2.79
CA VAL A 245 7.70 1.93 2.69
C VAL A 245 7.27 2.68 3.95
N VAL A 246 6.06 2.46 4.42
CA VAL A 246 5.52 3.11 5.63
C VAL A 246 6.30 2.72 6.88
N ALA A 247 6.66 1.43 7.03
CA ALA A 247 7.49 0.95 8.14
C ALA A 247 8.94 1.50 8.06
N VAL A 248 9.49 1.64 6.85
CA VAL A 248 10.80 2.31 6.64
C VAL A 248 10.74 3.76 7.11
N GLY A 249 9.69 4.50 6.75
CA GLY A 249 9.53 5.88 7.18
C GLY A 249 9.34 6.04 8.69
N ALA A 250 8.65 5.10 9.33
CA ALA A 250 8.57 5.04 10.79
C ALA A 250 9.95 4.79 11.42
N ALA A 251 10.69 3.79 10.95
CA ALA A 251 12.04 3.51 11.45
C ALA A 251 13.02 4.67 11.22
N TRP A 252 12.94 5.33 10.07
CA TRP A 252 13.75 6.51 9.74
C TRP A 252 13.47 7.69 10.67
N THR A 253 12.22 7.85 11.12
CA THR A 253 11.86 8.87 12.14
C THR A 253 12.66 8.67 13.41
N GLY A 254 12.77 7.43 13.88
CA GLY A 254 13.57 7.11 15.07
C GLY A 254 15.07 7.38 14.91
N ALA A 255 15.58 7.36 13.68
CA ALA A 255 16.99 7.62 13.38
C ALA A 255 17.31 9.12 13.27
N ALA A 256 16.32 9.96 12.97
CA ALA A 256 16.47 11.41 12.79
C ALA A 256 16.26 12.23 14.08
N ALA A 257 15.86 11.57 15.17
CA ALA A 257 15.65 12.16 16.49
C ALA A 257 16.86 11.96 17.39
#